data_0208fa3600656938dd0590a76f427901
#
_entry.id   0208fa3600656938dd0590a76f427901
#
_cell.length_a   1.000
_cell.length_b   1.000
_cell.length_c   1.000
_cell.angle_alpha   90.00
_cell.angle_beta   90.00
_cell.angle_gamma   90.00
#
_symmetry.space_group_name_H-M   'P 1'
#
loop_
_entity.id
_entity.type
_entity.pdbx_description
1 polymer ?
#
loop_
_entity_poly.entity_id
_entity_poly.type
_entity_poly.pdbx_seq_one_letter_code
_entity_poly.pdbx_strand_id
1 'polypeptide(L)'
;GERQFAKDNKLLGRFRLNGIRRAMAGVPQIEVTFDIDANGIVNVSAKDLGTGKHQQITITSGTSMSDAEVDRAVEEAARYEATDSQRKASFDLYSEAEQLLRVTESSLMRNKEKIDKPTQSMIKTDMNDLKRAMKRVKPADMTPMQEEEIRSAKAKLEGSSKLVTDLDS
;
A
#
# COMPACT_ATOMS: atom_id res chain seq x y z
N GLY A 1 11.13 -11.06 5.48
CA GLY A 1 12.53 -10.68 5.28
C GLY A 1 12.92 -9.56 6.23
N GLU A 2 14.17 -9.28 6.32
CA GLU A 2 14.73 -8.27 7.23
C GLU A 2 14.58 -6.84 6.66
N ARG A 3 14.44 -6.72 5.32
CA ARG A 3 14.31 -5.43 4.65
C ARG A 3 12.84 -5.00 4.54
N GLN A 4 12.59 -3.70 4.66
CA GLN A 4 11.24 -3.11 4.60
C GLN A 4 10.55 -3.31 3.25
N PHE A 5 11.31 -3.24 2.16
CA PHE A 5 10.75 -3.43 0.82
C PHE A 5 10.92 -4.88 0.34
N ALA A 6 9.84 -5.46 -0.16
CA ALA A 6 9.83 -6.86 -0.61
C ALA A 6 10.89 -7.17 -1.69
N LYS A 7 11.17 -6.21 -2.59
CA LYS A 7 12.18 -6.34 -3.65
C LYS A 7 13.61 -6.46 -3.14
N ASP A 8 13.87 -5.96 -1.93
CA ASP A 8 15.19 -5.94 -1.30
C ASP A 8 15.43 -7.21 -0.46
N ASN A 9 14.42 -8.09 -0.37
CA ASN A 9 14.48 -9.38 0.30
C ASN A 9 14.66 -10.53 -0.69
N LYS A 10 15.16 -11.68 -0.22
CA LYS A 10 15.29 -12.89 -1.03
C LYS A 10 13.91 -13.44 -1.38
N LEU A 11 13.63 -13.63 -2.67
CA LEU A 11 12.41 -14.25 -3.15
C LEU A 11 12.45 -15.76 -2.88
N LEU A 12 11.52 -16.25 -2.08
CA LEU A 12 11.41 -17.68 -1.75
C LEU A 12 10.55 -18.46 -2.75
N GLY A 13 9.50 -17.82 -3.26
CA GLY A 13 8.59 -18.45 -4.21
C GLY A 13 7.59 -17.48 -4.80
N ARG A 14 6.88 -17.91 -5.81
CA ARG A 14 5.83 -17.15 -6.48
C ARG A 14 4.70 -18.08 -6.88
N PHE A 15 3.48 -17.69 -6.58
CA PHE A 15 2.28 -18.38 -7.07
C PHE A 15 1.24 -17.35 -7.48
N ARG A 16 0.19 -17.80 -8.15
CA ARG A 16 -0.86 -16.92 -8.66
C ARG A 16 -2.22 -17.44 -8.24
N LEU A 17 -3.01 -16.59 -7.61
CA LEU A 17 -4.42 -16.85 -7.32
C LEU A 17 -5.25 -16.39 -8.52
N ASN A 18 -5.91 -17.35 -9.18
CA ASN A 18 -6.75 -17.09 -10.37
C ASN A 18 -8.23 -17.13 -10.03
N GLY A 19 -9.04 -16.47 -10.86
CA GLY A 19 -10.49 -16.53 -10.76
C GLY A 19 -11.09 -15.64 -9.68
N ILE A 20 -10.36 -14.62 -9.27
CA ILE A 20 -10.90 -13.52 -8.47
C ILE A 20 -11.93 -12.77 -9.32
N ARG A 21 -13.09 -12.47 -8.74
CA ARG A 21 -14.14 -11.71 -9.42
C ARG A 21 -13.66 -10.28 -9.69
N ARG A 22 -13.94 -9.75 -10.88
CA ARG A 22 -13.68 -8.33 -11.17
C ARG A 22 -14.50 -7.46 -10.22
N ALA A 23 -13.82 -6.56 -9.51
CA ALA A 23 -14.40 -5.63 -8.58
C ALA A 23 -13.57 -4.36 -8.50
N MET A 24 -14.11 -3.31 -7.90
CA MET A 24 -13.39 -2.08 -7.62
C MET A 24 -12.23 -2.34 -6.65
N ALA A 25 -11.21 -1.49 -6.67
CA ALA A 25 -10.09 -1.57 -5.73
C ALA A 25 -10.61 -1.54 -4.27
N GLY A 26 -10.10 -2.45 -3.44
CA GLY A 26 -10.49 -2.59 -2.04
C GLY A 26 -11.69 -3.52 -1.77
N VAL A 27 -12.40 -3.99 -2.80
CA VAL A 27 -13.53 -4.93 -2.63
C VAL A 27 -13.07 -6.38 -2.47
N PRO A 28 -12.11 -6.91 -3.25
CA PRO A 28 -11.62 -8.27 -3.05
C PRO A 28 -10.88 -8.40 -1.71
N GLN A 29 -11.30 -9.38 -0.91
CA GLN A 29 -10.66 -9.73 0.37
C GLN A 29 -9.90 -11.03 0.19
N ILE A 30 -8.58 -10.95 0.27
CA ILE A 30 -7.69 -12.10 0.12
C ILE A 30 -7.04 -12.39 1.47
N GLU A 31 -7.32 -13.56 2.01
CA GLU A 31 -6.64 -14.09 3.18
C GLU A 31 -5.36 -14.79 2.73
N VAL A 32 -4.24 -14.43 3.34
CA VAL A 32 -2.95 -15.08 3.10
C VAL A 32 -2.46 -15.69 4.41
N THR A 33 -2.23 -17.00 4.39
CA THR A 33 -1.76 -17.74 5.56
C THR A 33 -0.34 -18.25 5.30
N PHE A 34 0.53 -18.03 6.27
CA PHE A 34 1.88 -18.59 6.32
C PHE A 34 1.95 -19.61 7.44
N ASP A 35 2.36 -20.81 7.11
CA ASP A 35 2.60 -21.90 8.06
C ASP A 35 4.03 -22.39 7.91
N ILE A 36 4.80 -22.37 9.00
CA ILE A 36 6.22 -22.76 9.00
C ILE A 36 6.37 -23.92 9.97
N ASP A 37 6.76 -25.08 9.47
CA ASP A 37 6.99 -26.25 10.29
C ASP A 37 8.35 -26.22 11.02
N ALA A 38 8.57 -27.19 11.90
CA ALA A 38 9.80 -27.32 12.67
C ALA A 38 11.05 -27.59 11.80
N ASN A 39 10.87 -28.01 10.55
CA ASN A 39 11.95 -28.26 9.59
C ASN A 39 12.22 -27.04 8.69
N GLY A 40 11.53 -25.91 8.92
CA GLY A 40 11.66 -24.71 8.13
C GLY A 40 10.96 -24.77 6.76
N ILE A 41 10.06 -25.74 6.55
CA ILE A 41 9.22 -25.81 5.37
C ILE A 41 8.12 -24.76 5.51
N VAL A 42 8.00 -23.87 4.52
CA VAL A 42 7.01 -22.80 4.52
C VAL A 42 5.86 -23.17 3.58
N ASN A 43 4.66 -23.31 4.13
CA ASN A 43 3.42 -23.43 3.37
C ASN A 43 2.75 -22.07 3.31
N VAL A 44 2.51 -21.58 2.11
CA VAL A 44 1.81 -20.32 1.89
C VAL A 44 0.53 -20.60 1.13
N SER A 45 -0.60 -20.19 1.67
CA SER A 45 -1.89 -20.27 1.01
C SER A 45 -2.51 -18.87 0.86
N ALA A 46 -3.22 -18.68 -0.24
CA ALA A 46 -4.02 -17.50 -0.49
C ALA A 46 -5.45 -17.93 -0.82
N LYS A 47 -6.44 -17.31 -0.18
CA LYS A 47 -7.87 -17.60 -0.33
C LYS A 47 -8.64 -16.31 -0.59
N ASP A 48 -9.40 -16.29 -1.66
CA ASP A 48 -10.40 -15.23 -1.89
C ASP A 48 -11.65 -15.52 -1.04
N LEU A 49 -11.93 -14.67 -0.06
CA LEU A 49 -13.06 -14.84 0.86
C LEU A 49 -14.41 -14.67 0.16
N GLY A 50 -14.45 -13.92 -0.95
CA GLY A 50 -15.68 -13.70 -1.71
C GLY A 50 -16.07 -14.87 -2.62
N THR A 51 -15.10 -15.58 -3.19
CA THR A 51 -15.34 -16.70 -4.12
C THR A 51 -15.02 -18.06 -3.52
N GLY A 52 -14.33 -18.10 -2.37
CA GLY A 52 -13.84 -19.34 -1.74
C GLY A 52 -12.65 -19.99 -2.49
N LYS A 53 -12.18 -19.39 -3.60
CA LYS A 53 -11.05 -19.91 -4.35
C LYS A 53 -9.77 -19.80 -3.55
N HIS A 54 -8.97 -20.83 -3.58
CA HIS A 54 -7.70 -20.85 -2.87
C HIS A 54 -6.59 -21.44 -3.77
N GLN A 55 -5.37 -21.05 -3.45
CA GLN A 55 -4.13 -21.56 -4.04
C GLN A 55 -3.10 -21.72 -2.95
N GLN A 56 -2.26 -22.72 -3.06
CA GLN A 56 -1.22 -23.01 -2.09
C GLN A 56 0.11 -23.30 -2.79
N ILE A 57 1.20 -22.92 -2.14
CA ILE A 57 2.56 -23.31 -2.52
C ILE A 57 3.29 -23.80 -1.27
N THR A 58 4.07 -24.86 -1.44
CA THR A 58 5.00 -25.34 -0.41
C THR A 58 6.42 -24.98 -0.84
N ILE A 59 7.14 -24.31 0.02
CA ILE A 59 8.53 -23.94 -0.19
C ILE A 59 9.38 -24.80 0.72
N THR A 60 10.00 -25.81 0.13
CA THR A 60 11.01 -26.61 0.82
C THR A 60 12.33 -25.88 0.72
N SER A 61 12.91 -25.52 1.85
CA SER A 61 14.19 -24.85 1.88
C SER A 61 15.30 -25.77 1.36
N GLY A 62 15.59 -25.67 0.07
CA GLY A 62 16.82 -26.24 -0.51
C GLY A 62 18.08 -25.44 -0.14
N THR A 63 17.94 -24.37 0.62
CA THR A 63 19.03 -23.52 1.07
C THR A 63 18.65 -22.91 2.42
N SER A 64 18.90 -23.67 3.49
CA SER A 64 19.13 -23.02 4.79
C SER A 64 20.28 -22.03 4.58
N MET A 65 20.09 -20.77 4.94
CA MET A 65 21.19 -19.82 4.99
C MET A 65 22.18 -20.37 6.03
N SER A 66 23.46 -20.36 5.71
CA SER A 66 24.49 -20.62 6.70
C SER A 66 24.48 -19.52 7.76
N ASP A 67 24.96 -19.80 8.97
CA ASP A 67 25.01 -18.82 10.06
C ASP A 67 25.73 -17.52 9.60
N ALA A 68 26.79 -17.65 8.79
CA ALA A 68 27.51 -16.52 8.22
C ALA A 68 26.68 -15.69 7.22
N GLU A 69 25.74 -16.31 6.51
CA GLU A 69 24.81 -15.58 5.62
C GLU A 69 23.70 -14.89 6.42
N VAL A 70 23.26 -15.49 7.53
CA VAL A 70 22.32 -14.87 8.46
C VAL A 70 22.94 -13.62 9.10
N ASP A 71 24.18 -13.74 9.62
CA ASP A 71 24.90 -12.62 10.23
C ASP A 71 25.09 -11.46 9.26
N ARG A 72 25.44 -11.75 8.01
CA ARG A 72 25.55 -10.71 6.97
C ARG A 72 24.20 -10.05 6.67
N ALA A 73 23.14 -10.83 6.58
CA ALA A 73 21.79 -10.29 6.32
C ALA A 73 21.33 -9.37 7.46
N VAL A 74 21.63 -9.73 8.71
CA VAL A 74 21.34 -8.90 9.90
C VAL A 74 22.16 -7.61 9.88
N GLU A 75 23.48 -7.68 9.58
CA GLU A 75 24.32 -6.49 9.46
C GLU A 75 23.84 -5.54 8.33
N GLU A 76 23.50 -6.11 7.17
CA GLU A 76 22.96 -5.32 6.06
C GLU A 76 21.62 -4.69 6.43
N ALA A 77 20.71 -5.40 7.11
CA ALA A 77 19.46 -4.88 7.58
C ALA A 77 19.67 -3.68 8.53
N ALA A 78 20.59 -3.80 9.50
CA ALA A 78 20.90 -2.73 10.43
C ALA A 78 21.48 -1.48 9.72
N ARG A 79 22.32 -1.66 8.71
CA ARG A 79 22.88 -0.55 7.93
C ARG A 79 21.83 0.25 7.15
N TYR A 80 20.79 -0.45 6.68
CA TYR A 80 19.75 0.15 5.83
C TYR A 80 18.49 0.53 6.58
N GLU A 81 18.40 0.22 7.88
CA GLU A 81 17.20 0.43 8.68
C GLU A 81 16.66 1.88 8.60
N ALA A 82 17.51 2.86 8.80
CA ALA A 82 17.11 4.28 8.73
C ALA A 82 16.62 4.67 7.33
N THR A 83 17.36 4.23 6.29
CA THR A 83 17.00 4.51 4.89
C THR A 83 15.72 3.80 4.50
N ASP A 84 15.57 2.53 4.88
CA ASP A 84 14.37 1.75 4.58
C ASP A 84 13.15 2.30 5.33
N SER A 85 13.32 2.74 6.57
CA SER A 85 12.26 3.38 7.37
C SER A 85 11.78 4.68 6.73
N GLN A 86 12.70 5.54 6.29
CA GLN A 86 12.37 6.78 5.58
C GLN A 86 11.65 6.49 4.26
N ARG A 87 12.17 5.56 3.45
CA ARG A 87 11.55 5.16 2.18
C ARG A 87 10.15 4.58 2.38
N LYS A 88 9.96 3.82 3.47
CA LYS A 88 8.64 3.31 3.84
C LYS A 88 7.69 4.44 4.20
N ALA A 89 8.10 5.38 5.04
CA ALA A 89 7.28 6.53 5.42
C ALA A 89 6.85 7.36 4.19
N SER A 90 7.76 7.58 3.24
CA SER A 90 7.46 8.26 1.97
C SER A 90 6.45 7.47 1.12
N PHE A 91 6.61 6.15 1.06
CA PHE A 91 5.70 5.27 0.34
C PHE A 91 4.31 5.23 0.98
N ASP A 92 4.24 5.16 2.31
CA ASP A 92 3.00 5.16 3.07
C ASP A 92 2.24 6.48 2.87
N LEU A 93 2.94 7.62 2.95
CA LEU A 93 2.38 8.94 2.66
C LEU A 93 1.78 9.02 1.25
N TYR A 94 2.49 8.50 0.25
CA TYR A 94 2.00 8.48 -1.13
C TYR A 94 0.75 7.60 -1.28
N SER A 95 0.76 6.43 -0.67
CA SER A 95 -0.37 5.48 -0.72
C SER A 95 -1.61 6.02 -0.03
N GLU A 96 -1.44 6.69 1.13
CA GLU A 96 -2.53 7.37 1.83
C GLU A 96 -3.12 8.50 1.00
N ALA A 97 -2.27 9.30 0.34
CA ALA A 97 -2.72 10.36 -0.55
C ALA A 97 -3.52 9.82 -1.75
N GLU A 98 -3.08 8.72 -2.36
CA GLU A 98 -3.84 8.03 -3.41
C GLU A 98 -5.19 7.52 -2.90
N GLN A 99 -5.21 6.93 -1.71
CA GLN A 99 -6.45 6.43 -1.11
C GLN A 99 -7.43 7.57 -0.83
N LEU A 100 -6.94 8.68 -0.27
CA LEU A 100 -7.75 9.87 -0.02
C LEU A 100 -8.37 10.41 -1.31
N LEU A 101 -7.59 10.51 -2.39
CA LEU A 101 -8.10 10.93 -3.71
C LEU A 101 -9.23 10.01 -4.20
N ARG A 102 -9.06 8.68 -4.10
CA ARG A 102 -10.08 7.71 -4.53
C ARG A 102 -11.37 7.81 -3.71
N VAL A 103 -11.23 7.89 -2.39
CA VAL A 103 -12.37 8.01 -1.47
C VAL A 103 -13.11 9.30 -1.73
N THR A 104 -12.40 10.43 -1.79
CA THR A 104 -13.00 11.75 -2.04
C THR A 104 -13.72 11.80 -3.39
N GLU A 105 -13.12 11.26 -4.45
CA GLU A 105 -13.72 11.23 -5.78
C GLU A 105 -15.01 10.40 -5.81
N SER A 106 -15.00 9.23 -5.15
CA SER A 106 -16.19 8.37 -5.03
C SER A 106 -17.30 9.04 -4.23
N SER A 107 -16.97 9.65 -3.08
CA SER A 107 -17.94 10.35 -2.23
C SER A 107 -18.52 11.58 -2.93
N LEU A 108 -17.69 12.33 -3.65
CA LEU A 108 -18.14 13.49 -4.42
C LEU A 108 -19.09 13.09 -5.56
N MET A 109 -18.87 11.95 -6.20
CA MET A 109 -19.79 11.40 -7.22
C MET A 109 -21.11 10.99 -6.63
N ARG A 110 -21.11 10.29 -5.51
CA ARG A 110 -22.33 9.80 -4.84
C ARG A 110 -23.20 10.94 -4.31
N ASN A 111 -22.57 11.97 -3.76
CA ASN A 111 -23.27 13.06 -3.08
C ASN A 111 -23.34 14.36 -3.90
N LYS A 112 -23.12 14.29 -5.21
CA LYS A 112 -23.04 15.45 -6.09
C LYS A 112 -24.27 16.39 -6.00
N GLU A 113 -25.46 15.81 -5.81
CA GLU A 113 -26.71 16.57 -5.73
C GLU A 113 -26.96 17.18 -4.33
N LYS A 114 -26.28 16.66 -3.30
CA LYS A 114 -26.41 17.13 -1.91
C LYS A 114 -25.44 18.25 -1.56
N ILE A 115 -24.49 18.55 -2.44
CA ILE A 115 -23.39 19.49 -2.18
C ILE A 115 -23.53 20.66 -3.14
N ASP A 116 -23.42 21.88 -2.63
CA ASP A 116 -23.44 23.10 -3.43
C ASP A 116 -22.22 23.22 -4.37
N LYS A 117 -22.40 23.91 -5.48
CA LYS A 117 -21.36 24.06 -6.51
C LYS A 117 -20.04 24.68 -6.02
N PRO A 118 -20.04 25.72 -5.16
CA PRO A 118 -18.81 26.25 -4.58
C PRO A 118 -18.00 25.20 -3.81
N THR A 119 -18.65 24.42 -2.95
CA THR A 119 -18.01 23.34 -2.18
C THR A 119 -17.45 22.25 -3.09
N GLN A 120 -18.21 21.83 -4.12
CA GLN A 120 -17.71 20.89 -5.13
C GLN A 120 -16.46 21.41 -5.83
N SER A 121 -16.45 22.70 -6.17
CA SER A 121 -15.31 23.35 -6.84
C SER A 121 -14.08 23.40 -5.94
N MET A 122 -14.26 23.74 -4.68
CA MET A 122 -13.19 23.75 -3.66
C MET A 122 -12.55 22.36 -3.51
N ILE A 123 -13.35 21.33 -3.31
CA ILE A 123 -12.86 19.94 -3.17
C ILE A 123 -12.09 19.50 -4.43
N LYS A 124 -12.61 19.81 -5.62
CA LYS A 124 -11.92 19.49 -6.88
C LYS A 124 -10.60 20.23 -7.04
N THR A 125 -10.51 21.47 -6.57
CA THR A 125 -9.25 22.23 -6.58
C THR A 125 -8.23 21.57 -5.67
N ASP A 126 -8.61 21.22 -4.43
CA ASP A 126 -7.72 20.56 -3.49
C ASP A 126 -7.28 19.16 -3.99
N MET A 127 -8.18 18.40 -4.62
CA MET A 127 -7.83 17.14 -5.31
C MET A 127 -6.80 17.35 -6.43
N ASN A 128 -6.97 18.40 -7.23
CA ASN A 128 -6.06 18.70 -8.32
C ASN A 128 -4.69 19.15 -7.79
N ASP A 129 -4.65 19.92 -6.71
CA ASP A 129 -3.40 20.33 -6.06
C ASP A 129 -2.64 19.10 -5.54
N LEU A 130 -3.32 18.16 -4.89
CA LEU A 130 -2.70 16.90 -4.45
C LEU A 130 -2.24 16.05 -5.64
N LYS A 131 -3.06 15.88 -6.67
CA LYS A 131 -2.68 15.18 -7.91
C LYS A 131 -1.45 15.82 -8.57
N ARG A 132 -1.32 17.14 -8.51
CA ARG A 132 -0.16 17.89 -9.03
C ARG A 132 1.09 17.64 -8.21
N ALA A 133 0.99 17.69 -6.88
CA ALA A 133 2.10 17.40 -5.96
C ALA A 133 2.62 15.97 -6.14
N MET A 134 1.74 15.00 -6.41
CA MET A 134 2.09 13.60 -6.63
C MET A 134 2.63 13.31 -8.04
N LYS A 135 2.45 14.24 -8.99
CA LYS A 135 2.83 14.02 -10.38
C LYS A 135 4.33 13.87 -10.54
N ARG A 136 4.77 12.79 -11.19
CA ARG A 136 6.19 12.45 -11.43
C ARG A 136 6.99 12.15 -10.15
N VAL A 137 6.35 12.01 -9.02
CA VAL A 137 7.00 11.59 -7.78
C VAL A 137 7.19 10.07 -7.77
N LYS A 138 8.38 9.62 -7.38
CA LYS A 138 8.66 8.20 -7.15
C LYS A 138 8.55 7.94 -5.64
N PRO A 139 7.56 7.17 -5.19
CA PRO A 139 7.31 7.00 -3.74
C PRO A 139 8.51 6.51 -2.93
N ALA A 140 9.38 5.71 -3.53
CA ALA A 140 10.56 5.17 -2.86
C ALA A 140 11.77 6.13 -2.82
N ASP A 141 11.72 7.23 -3.57
CA ASP A 141 12.83 8.19 -3.73
C ASP A 141 12.31 9.63 -3.66
N MET A 142 11.41 9.90 -2.72
CA MET A 142 10.90 11.25 -2.50
C MET A 142 11.95 12.16 -1.88
N THR A 143 12.01 13.39 -2.38
CA THR A 143 12.79 14.45 -1.71
C THR A 143 12.00 15.02 -0.53
N PRO A 144 12.65 15.58 0.50
CA PRO A 144 11.95 16.23 1.62
C PRO A 144 10.96 17.32 1.19
N MET A 145 11.28 18.04 0.11
CA MET A 145 10.38 19.05 -0.46
C MET A 145 9.11 18.41 -1.05
N GLN A 146 9.25 17.32 -1.80
CA GLN A 146 8.11 16.59 -2.37
C GLN A 146 7.23 15.98 -1.27
N GLU A 147 7.85 15.46 -0.20
CA GLU A 147 7.11 14.95 0.96
C GLU A 147 6.27 16.04 1.61
N GLU A 148 6.85 17.23 1.82
CA GLU A 148 6.14 18.35 2.43
C GLU A 148 5.01 18.89 1.54
N GLU A 149 5.24 18.98 0.23
CA GLU A 149 4.20 19.37 -0.73
C GLU A 149 3.01 18.40 -0.72
N ILE A 150 3.28 17.09 -0.71
CA ILE A 150 2.24 16.05 -0.65
C ILE A 150 1.53 16.10 0.70
N ARG A 151 2.26 16.22 1.80
CA ARG A 151 1.70 16.29 3.16
C ARG A 151 0.77 17.50 3.32
N SER A 152 1.20 18.66 2.86
CA SER A 152 0.42 19.90 2.91
C SER A 152 -0.85 19.81 2.05
N ALA A 153 -0.73 19.34 0.81
CA ALA A 153 -1.88 19.17 -0.08
C ALA A 153 -2.85 18.08 0.41
N LYS A 154 -2.32 16.98 0.99
CA LYS A 154 -3.11 15.91 1.61
C LYS A 154 -3.92 16.45 2.78
N ALA A 155 -3.29 17.19 3.71
CA ALA A 155 -3.97 17.75 4.88
C ALA A 155 -5.09 18.73 4.48
N LYS A 156 -4.85 19.54 3.44
CA LYS A 156 -5.87 20.44 2.89
C LYS A 156 -7.06 19.68 2.32
N LEU A 157 -6.82 18.63 1.56
CA LEU A 157 -7.87 17.78 1.01
C LEU A 157 -8.59 16.98 2.11
N GLU A 158 -7.90 16.51 3.15
CA GLU A 158 -8.54 15.85 4.31
C GLU A 158 -9.57 16.77 4.97
N GLY A 159 -9.23 18.06 5.10
CA GLY A 159 -10.16 19.05 5.65
C GLY A 159 -11.40 19.24 4.79
N SER A 160 -11.21 19.46 3.49
CA SER A 160 -12.33 19.71 2.57
C SER A 160 -13.13 18.46 2.22
N SER A 161 -12.50 17.28 2.21
CA SER A 161 -13.18 16.01 1.90
C SER A 161 -14.18 15.58 2.96
N LYS A 162 -14.00 15.97 4.23
CA LYS A 162 -14.95 15.70 5.31
C LYS A 162 -16.36 16.20 4.99
N LEU A 163 -16.46 17.33 4.28
CA LEU A 163 -17.75 17.90 3.86
C LEU A 163 -18.56 16.98 2.96
N VAL A 164 -17.95 15.95 2.38
CA VAL A 164 -18.60 15.01 1.48
C VAL A 164 -18.53 13.57 1.99
N THR A 165 -17.49 13.19 2.69
CA THR A 165 -17.35 11.83 3.26
C THR A 165 -18.30 11.61 4.44
N ASP A 166 -18.58 12.64 5.23
CA ASP A 166 -19.55 12.57 6.35
C ASP A 166 -20.99 12.35 5.89
N LEU A 167 -21.27 12.60 4.59
CA LEU A 167 -22.58 12.30 3.98
C LEU A 167 -22.74 10.84 3.56
N ASP A 168 -21.68 10.05 3.62
CA ASP A 168 -21.69 8.62 3.30
C ASP A 168 -21.97 7.74 4.54
N SER A 169 -22.09 8.35 5.73
CA SER A 169 -22.29 7.69 7.03
C SER A 169 -23.74 7.36 7.31
#